data_339056d7655196b7c76628ed71a9923a
#
_entry.id   339056d7655196b7c76628ed71a9923a
#
_cell.length_a   1.000
_cell.length_b   1.000
_cell.length_c   1.000
_cell.angle_alpha   90.00
_cell.angle_beta   90.00
_cell.angle_gamma   90.00
#
_symmetry.space_group_name_H-M   'P 1'
#
loop_
_entity.id
_entity.type
_entity.pdbx_description
1 polymer ?
#
loop_
_entity_poly.entity_id
_entity_poly.type
_entity_poly.pdbx_seq_one_letter_code
_entity_poly.pdbx_strand_id
1 'polypeptide(L)'
;MKPKITLKDIARELEVSISTVSKALKNSEEISRDTKDKIQAFAKLYNYKPNNIAVSLKNRRTKNIGVIIPDIVHHFFTTVIRGIEKYANAKGYNVLVCVSNEGYEREVINMELLANGSIDGFIMSLACFDGRSSSNSKFQYIISKNRAVH
;
A
#
# COMPACT_ATOMS: atom_id res chain seq x y z
N MET A 1 8.02 -1.59 26.92
CA MET A 1 7.44 -2.07 25.63
C MET A 1 7.84 -3.53 25.44
N LYS A 2 6.89 -4.46 25.25
CA LYS A 2 7.27 -5.84 24.91
C LYS A 2 7.89 -5.83 23.52
N PRO A 3 9.04 -6.51 23.28
CA PRO A 3 9.67 -6.56 21.96
C PRO A 3 8.71 -7.20 20.96
N LYS A 4 8.64 -6.60 19.77
CA LYS A 4 7.76 -7.08 18.70
C LYS A 4 8.32 -8.40 18.17
N ILE A 5 7.59 -9.50 18.34
CA ILE A 5 8.00 -10.82 17.86
C ILE A 5 8.15 -10.82 16.33
N THR A 6 9.16 -11.50 15.82
CA THR A 6 9.47 -11.62 14.39
C THR A 6 9.22 -13.04 13.87
N LEU A 7 9.21 -13.21 12.53
CA LEU A 7 9.16 -14.55 11.92
C LEU A 7 10.32 -15.45 12.38
N LYS A 8 11.50 -14.86 12.63
CA LYS A 8 12.67 -15.61 13.11
C LYS A 8 12.45 -16.14 14.53
N ASP A 9 11.81 -15.34 15.37
CA ASP A 9 11.54 -15.76 16.76
C ASP A 9 10.51 -16.89 16.79
N ILE A 10 9.45 -16.80 15.99
CA ILE A 10 8.46 -17.89 15.85
C ILE A 10 9.13 -19.16 15.33
N ALA A 11 9.99 -19.05 14.32
CA ALA A 11 10.69 -20.18 13.75
C ALA A 11 11.60 -20.87 14.77
N ARG A 12 12.31 -20.08 15.58
CA ARG A 12 13.19 -20.57 16.65
C ARG A 12 12.40 -21.28 17.76
N GLU A 13 11.34 -20.65 18.26
CA GLU A 13 10.54 -21.20 19.36
C GLU A 13 9.79 -22.48 19.01
N LEU A 14 9.40 -22.64 17.74
CA LEU A 14 8.68 -23.82 17.25
C LEU A 14 9.59 -24.81 16.50
N GLU A 15 10.90 -24.59 16.50
CA GLU A 15 11.92 -25.45 15.88
C GLU A 15 11.63 -25.76 14.39
N VAL A 16 11.12 -24.78 13.65
CA VAL A 16 10.81 -24.90 12.23
C VAL A 16 11.56 -23.84 11.42
N SER A 17 11.62 -24.03 10.10
CA SER A 17 12.23 -23.01 9.23
C SER A 17 11.38 -21.74 9.12
N ILE A 18 12.02 -20.59 8.85
CA ILE A 18 11.32 -19.31 8.59
C ILE A 18 10.37 -19.46 7.40
N SER A 19 10.74 -20.23 6.39
CA SER A 19 9.89 -20.52 5.23
C SER A 19 8.64 -21.31 5.62
N THR A 20 8.75 -22.28 6.53
CA THR A 20 7.63 -23.04 7.10
C THR A 20 6.66 -22.11 7.82
N VAL A 21 7.16 -21.23 8.71
CA VAL A 21 6.34 -20.23 9.39
C VAL A 21 5.61 -19.33 8.39
N SER A 22 6.34 -18.80 7.41
CA SER A 22 5.76 -17.91 6.38
C SER A 22 4.67 -18.59 5.55
N LYS A 23 4.86 -19.86 5.19
CA LYS A 23 3.88 -20.66 4.44
C LYS A 23 2.66 -20.99 5.30
N ALA A 24 2.87 -21.39 6.56
CA ALA A 24 1.79 -21.72 7.50
C ALA A 24 0.88 -20.50 7.78
N LEU A 25 1.46 -19.32 7.98
CA LEU A 25 0.69 -18.08 8.17
C LEU A 25 -0.11 -17.65 6.94
N LYS A 26 0.27 -18.12 5.74
CA LYS A 26 -0.45 -17.89 4.48
C LYS A 26 -1.42 -19.01 4.11
N ASN A 27 -1.63 -19.99 4.99
CA ASN A 27 -2.46 -21.17 4.75
C ASN A 27 -2.02 -22.04 3.56
N SER A 28 -0.73 -22.05 3.21
CA SER A 28 -0.21 -22.87 2.11
C SER A 28 -0.52 -24.36 2.33
N GLU A 29 -0.95 -25.05 1.29
CA GLU A 29 -1.25 -26.48 1.32
C GLU A 29 -0.01 -27.38 1.52
N GLU A 30 1.17 -26.83 1.26
CA GLU A 30 2.45 -27.51 1.48
C GLU A 30 2.77 -27.82 2.95
N ILE A 31 2.05 -27.17 3.89
CA ILE A 31 2.27 -27.33 5.33
C ILE A 31 1.12 -28.15 5.92
N SER A 32 1.44 -29.15 6.73
CA SER A 32 0.44 -29.97 7.40
C SER A 32 -0.49 -29.15 8.29
N ARG A 33 -1.71 -29.62 8.46
CA ARG A 33 -2.74 -28.93 9.27
C ARG A 33 -2.27 -28.70 10.70
N ASP A 34 -1.71 -29.73 11.33
CA ASP A 34 -1.20 -29.64 12.71
C ASP A 34 -0.11 -28.57 12.85
N THR A 35 0.82 -28.51 11.91
CA THR A 35 1.89 -27.48 11.92
C THR A 35 1.33 -26.07 11.68
N LYS A 36 0.32 -25.92 10.79
CA LYS A 36 -0.35 -24.64 10.59
C LYS A 36 -1.02 -24.16 11.86
N ASP A 37 -1.81 -25.04 12.48
CA ASP A 37 -2.59 -24.71 13.68
C ASP A 37 -1.67 -24.27 14.82
N LYS A 38 -0.55 -24.97 15.05
CA LYS A 38 0.47 -24.60 16.05
C LYS A 38 1.08 -23.23 15.78
N ILE A 39 1.51 -22.98 14.53
CA ILE A 39 2.15 -21.72 14.15
C ILE A 39 1.16 -20.55 14.25
N GLN A 40 -0.06 -20.75 13.78
CA GLN A 40 -1.09 -19.70 13.83
C GLN A 40 -1.54 -19.39 15.25
N ALA A 41 -1.69 -20.41 16.10
CA ALA A 41 -2.00 -20.22 17.51
C ALA A 41 -0.89 -19.43 18.23
N PHE A 42 0.37 -19.79 17.99
CA PHE A 42 1.52 -19.06 18.54
C PHE A 42 1.57 -17.61 18.07
N ALA A 43 1.42 -17.39 16.75
CA ALA A 43 1.40 -16.05 16.18
C ALA A 43 0.26 -15.18 16.75
N LYS A 44 -0.91 -15.76 16.98
CA LYS A 44 -2.07 -15.09 17.59
C LYS A 44 -1.80 -14.76 19.07
N LEU A 45 -1.23 -15.69 19.84
CA LEU A 45 -0.91 -15.51 21.25
C LEU A 45 0.03 -14.32 21.47
N TYR A 46 1.03 -14.17 20.60
CA TYR A 46 2.01 -13.10 20.67
C TYR A 46 1.65 -11.86 19.83
N ASN A 47 0.42 -11.80 19.30
CA ASN A 47 -0.07 -10.70 18.46
C ASN A 47 0.90 -10.36 17.31
N TYR A 48 1.44 -11.40 16.67
CA TYR A 48 2.35 -11.24 15.54
C TYR A 48 1.63 -10.57 14.37
N LYS A 49 2.23 -9.53 13.83
CA LYS A 49 1.78 -8.90 12.57
C LYS A 49 2.91 -8.95 11.55
N PRO A 50 2.66 -9.45 10.33
CA PRO A 50 3.65 -9.41 9.27
C PRO A 50 4.20 -8.00 9.06
N ASN A 51 5.50 -7.89 8.82
CA ASN A 51 6.09 -6.62 8.42
C ASN A 51 5.74 -6.37 6.94
N ASN A 52 4.78 -5.48 6.69
CA ASN A 52 4.32 -5.17 5.34
C ASN A 52 5.44 -4.63 4.44
N ILE A 53 6.43 -3.92 4.99
CA ILE A 53 7.60 -3.44 4.24
C ILE A 53 8.41 -4.62 3.72
N ALA A 54 8.72 -5.61 4.58
CA ALA A 54 9.46 -6.80 4.16
C ALA A 54 8.68 -7.65 3.15
N VAL A 55 7.35 -7.73 3.31
CA VAL A 55 6.46 -8.42 2.37
C VAL A 55 6.43 -7.70 1.03
N SER A 56 6.34 -6.37 1.03
CA SER A 56 6.33 -5.53 -0.18
C SER A 56 7.63 -5.67 -0.96
N LEU A 57 8.78 -5.64 -0.28
CA LEU A 57 10.10 -5.85 -0.88
C LEU A 57 10.20 -7.23 -1.55
N LYS A 58 9.75 -8.29 -0.86
CA LYS A 58 9.75 -9.66 -1.42
C LYS A 58 8.85 -9.78 -2.64
N ASN A 59 7.67 -9.18 -2.61
CA ASN A 59 6.67 -9.30 -3.67
C ASN A 59 6.82 -8.22 -4.77
N ARG A 60 7.74 -7.26 -4.60
CA ARG A 60 7.92 -6.09 -5.47
C ARG A 60 6.60 -5.32 -5.69
N ARG A 61 5.74 -5.31 -4.67
CA ARG A 61 4.44 -4.61 -4.67
C ARG A 61 4.14 -4.10 -3.28
N THR A 62 3.77 -2.82 -3.20
CA THR A 62 3.39 -2.18 -1.95
C THR A 62 1.92 -2.37 -1.61
N LYS A 63 1.11 -2.67 -2.61
CA LYS A 63 -0.35 -2.71 -2.50
C LYS A 63 -0.96 -1.37 -2.07
N ASN A 64 -0.28 -0.27 -2.42
CA ASN A 64 -0.77 1.08 -2.22
C ASN A 64 -0.92 1.79 -3.57
N ILE A 65 -1.98 2.60 -3.70
CA ILE A 65 -2.22 3.52 -4.82
C ILE A 65 -2.27 4.92 -4.25
N GLY A 66 -1.52 5.86 -4.85
CA GLY A 66 -1.58 7.27 -4.53
C GLY A 66 -2.70 7.96 -5.31
N VAL A 67 -3.42 8.87 -4.68
CA VAL A 67 -4.40 9.74 -5.33
C VAL A 67 -4.06 11.17 -4.97
N ILE A 68 -3.73 12.00 -5.97
CA ILE A 68 -3.41 13.42 -5.79
C ILE A 68 -4.58 14.23 -6.34
N ILE A 69 -5.17 15.05 -5.49
CA ILE A 69 -6.32 15.91 -5.81
C ILE A 69 -6.04 17.36 -5.40
N PRO A 70 -6.63 18.33 -6.10
CA PRO A 70 -6.45 19.74 -5.75
C PRO A 70 -7.13 20.11 -4.42
N ASP A 71 -8.32 19.58 -4.16
CA ASP A 71 -9.10 19.92 -2.97
C ASP A 71 -10.00 18.74 -2.55
N ILE A 72 -10.22 18.60 -1.24
CA ILE A 72 -11.09 17.58 -0.66
C ILE A 72 -12.52 18.09 -0.39
N VAL A 73 -12.74 19.40 -0.40
CA VAL A 73 -14.03 20.00 -0.06
C VAL A 73 -15.05 19.82 -1.19
N HIS A 74 -14.62 19.78 -2.44
CA HIS A 74 -15.53 19.60 -3.57
C HIS A 74 -16.15 18.20 -3.59
N HIS A 75 -17.48 18.13 -3.59
CA HIS A 75 -18.26 16.89 -3.65
C HIS A 75 -17.83 15.95 -4.81
N PHE A 76 -17.38 16.51 -5.91
CA PHE A 76 -16.87 15.77 -7.04
C PHE A 76 -15.67 14.87 -6.63
N PHE A 77 -14.64 15.45 -5.99
CA PHE A 77 -13.45 14.69 -5.60
C PHE A 77 -13.74 13.65 -4.54
N THR A 78 -14.62 13.96 -3.58
CA THR A 78 -15.04 12.98 -2.57
C THR A 78 -15.76 11.79 -3.18
N THR A 79 -16.58 12.00 -4.22
CA THR A 79 -17.26 10.95 -4.95
C THR A 79 -16.27 10.09 -5.75
N VAL A 80 -15.29 10.72 -6.42
CA VAL A 80 -14.24 10.02 -7.16
C VAL A 80 -13.38 9.17 -6.23
N ILE A 81 -12.91 9.74 -5.11
CA ILE A 81 -12.11 9.02 -4.10
C ILE A 81 -12.87 7.80 -3.59
N ARG A 82 -14.15 7.96 -3.26
CA ARG A 82 -14.99 6.84 -2.80
C ARG A 82 -15.09 5.72 -3.83
N GLY A 83 -15.19 6.07 -5.11
CA GLY A 83 -15.19 5.09 -6.22
C GLY A 83 -13.85 4.37 -6.33
N ILE A 84 -12.74 5.11 -6.30
CA ILE A 84 -11.38 4.56 -6.35
C ILE A 84 -11.14 3.63 -5.16
N GLU A 85 -11.48 4.09 -3.95
CA GLU A 85 -11.29 3.34 -2.71
C GLU A 85 -12.05 2.02 -2.73
N LYS A 86 -13.34 2.05 -3.10
CA LYS A 86 -14.17 0.84 -3.20
C LYS A 86 -13.57 -0.19 -4.15
N TYR A 87 -13.09 0.24 -5.32
CA TYR A 87 -12.50 -0.66 -6.32
C TYR A 87 -11.11 -1.16 -5.88
N ALA A 88 -10.27 -0.28 -5.35
CA ALA A 88 -8.94 -0.61 -4.87
C ALA A 88 -8.98 -1.63 -3.72
N ASN A 89 -9.85 -1.40 -2.72
CA ASN A 89 -10.05 -2.30 -1.59
C ASN A 89 -10.52 -3.69 -2.03
N ALA A 90 -11.43 -3.77 -3.01
CA ALA A 90 -11.87 -5.05 -3.57
C ALA A 90 -10.71 -5.85 -4.23
N LYS A 91 -9.64 -5.16 -4.64
CA LYS A 91 -8.41 -5.75 -5.20
C LYS A 91 -7.28 -5.90 -4.17
N GLY A 92 -7.54 -5.57 -2.89
CA GLY A 92 -6.56 -5.63 -1.81
C GLY A 92 -5.50 -4.54 -1.87
N TYR A 93 -5.84 -3.36 -2.41
CA TYR A 93 -5.01 -2.16 -2.41
C TYR A 93 -5.52 -1.13 -1.39
N ASN A 94 -4.60 -0.43 -0.77
CA ASN A 94 -4.90 0.75 0.03
C ASN A 94 -4.82 2.01 -0.86
N VAL A 95 -5.57 3.05 -0.48
CA VAL A 95 -5.54 4.34 -1.17
C VAL A 95 -4.94 5.38 -0.24
N LEU A 96 -3.89 6.06 -0.74
CA LEU A 96 -3.23 7.17 -0.07
C LEU A 96 -3.65 8.46 -0.78
N VAL A 97 -4.35 9.34 -0.08
CA VAL A 97 -4.82 10.61 -0.65
C VAL A 97 -3.90 11.74 -0.24
N CYS A 98 -3.41 12.49 -1.24
CA CYS A 98 -2.63 13.71 -1.06
C CYS A 98 -3.41 14.89 -1.66
N VAL A 99 -3.39 16.03 -0.98
CA VAL A 99 -4.07 17.26 -1.43
C VAL A 99 -3.01 18.27 -1.85
N SER A 100 -3.14 18.82 -3.06
CA SER A 100 -2.19 19.81 -3.60
C SER A 100 -2.61 21.26 -3.33
N ASN A 101 -3.86 21.51 -2.91
CA ASN A 101 -4.43 22.84 -2.74
C ASN A 101 -4.23 23.72 -4.00
N GLU A 102 -4.45 23.14 -5.17
CA GLU A 102 -4.28 23.79 -6.50
C GLU A 102 -2.85 24.33 -6.74
N GLY A 103 -1.87 23.94 -5.93
CA GLY A 103 -0.50 24.40 -6.02
C GLY A 103 0.41 23.42 -6.78
N TYR A 104 1.02 23.89 -7.88
CA TYR A 104 1.96 23.11 -8.68
C TYR A 104 3.15 22.55 -7.86
N GLU A 105 3.74 23.37 -7.00
CA GLU A 105 4.86 22.95 -6.15
C GLU A 105 4.45 21.79 -5.21
N ARG A 106 3.22 21.85 -4.67
CA ARG A 106 2.69 20.79 -3.83
C ARG A 106 2.39 19.51 -4.62
N GLU A 107 1.96 19.63 -5.86
CA GLU A 107 1.82 18.48 -6.75
C GLU A 107 3.14 17.76 -6.95
N VAL A 108 4.21 18.51 -7.25
CA VAL A 108 5.56 17.95 -7.42
C VAL A 108 6.02 17.27 -6.13
N ILE A 109 5.92 17.93 -4.98
CA ILE A 109 6.30 17.35 -3.68
C ILE A 109 5.52 16.06 -3.39
N ASN A 110 4.20 16.06 -3.62
CA ASN A 110 3.37 14.88 -3.41
C ASN A 110 3.75 13.74 -4.37
N MET A 111 4.05 14.06 -5.62
CA MET A 111 4.54 13.07 -6.60
C MET A 111 5.85 12.44 -6.16
N GLU A 112 6.82 13.25 -5.77
CA GLU A 112 8.14 12.77 -5.29
C GLU A 112 8.00 11.92 -4.03
N LEU A 113 7.16 12.35 -3.08
CA LEU A 113 6.88 11.61 -1.86
C LEU A 113 6.30 10.22 -2.16
N LEU A 114 5.40 10.12 -3.12
CA LEU A 114 4.74 8.88 -3.49
C LEU A 114 5.61 8.01 -4.41
N ALA A 115 6.44 8.61 -5.26
CA ALA A 115 7.26 7.91 -6.26
C ALA A 115 8.47 7.16 -5.67
N ASN A 116 8.84 7.42 -4.41
CA ASN A 116 10.01 6.82 -3.74
C ASN A 116 9.85 5.33 -3.35
N GLY A 117 8.94 4.61 -3.99
CA GLY A 117 8.69 3.17 -3.75
C GLY A 117 7.60 2.88 -2.73
N SER A 118 6.87 3.90 -2.27
CA SER A 118 5.78 3.75 -1.30
C SER A 118 4.48 3.25 -1.93
N ILE A 119 4.33 3.36 -3.24
CA ILE A 119 3.12 3.02 -4.00
C ILE A 119 3.44 2.21 -5.26
N ASP A 120 2.45 1.48 -5.76
CA ASP A 120 2.54 0.71 -7.01
C ASP A 120 2.12 1.57 -8.23
N GLY A 121 1.40 2.66 -8.01
CA GLY A 121 0.95 3.62 -9.02
C GLY A 121 0.17 4.76 -8.39
N PHE A 122 -0.09 5.81 -9.16
CA PHE A 122 -0.89 6.94 -8.70
C PHE A 122 -1.89 7.42 -9.75
N ILE A 123 -2.93 8.08 -9.27
CA ILE A 123 -3.98 8.75 -10.03
C ILE A 123 -3.92 10.21 -9.60
N MET A 124 -3.89 11.14 -10.54
CA MET A 124 -3.83 12.56 -10.18
C MET A 124 -4.79 13.39 -11.02
N SER A 125 -5.31 14.43 -10.37
CA SER A 125 -5.95 15.55 -11.03
C SER A 125 -4.98 16.72 -11.00
N LEU A 126 -4.49 17.12 -12.18
CA LEU A 126 -3.55 18.24 -12.30
C LEU A 126 -4.27 19.57 -12.13
N ALA A 127 -3.66 20.48 -11.35
CA ALA A 127 -4.01 21.89 -11.42
C ALA A 127 -3.65 22.40 -12.83
N CYS A 128 -4.58 23.07 -13.51
CA CYS A 128 -4.29 23.71 -14.79
C CYS A 128 -3.30 24.85 -14.56
N PHE A 129 -2.06 24.68 -15.03
CA PHE A 129 -1.08 25.76 -15.08
C PHE A 129 -1.22 26.51 -16.40
N ASP A 130 -2.36 27.17 -16.58
CA ASP A 130 -2.52 28.18 -17.63
C ASP A 130 -2.86 29.50 -16.93
N GLY A 131 -2.02 30.49 -17.11
CA GLY A 131 -2.18 31.85 -16.58
C GLY A 131 -3.45 32.57 -17.05
N ARG A 132 -4.49 31.83 -17.38
CA ARG A 132 -5.84 32.29 -17.69
C ARG A 132 -6.84 31.33 -17.08
N SER A 133 -7.46 31.79 -16.02
CA SER A 133 -8.66 31.28 -15.38
C SER A 133 -9.51 30.39 -16.27
N SER A 134 -9.79 29.17 -15.86
CA SER A 134 -11.13 28.58 -15.94
C SER A 134 -11.10 27.12 -15.54
N SER A 135 -11.92 26.78 -14.60
CA SER A 135 -12.37 25.49 -14.09
C SER A 135 -12.55 24.36 -15.13
N ASN A 136 -11.46 23.78 -15.59
CA ASN A 136 -11.48 22.51 -16.29
C ASN A 136 -10.31 21.66 -15.82
N SER A 137 -10.47 21.02 -14.65
CA SER A 137 -9.56 19.98 -14.19
C SER A 137 -9.58 18.83 -15.17
N LYS A 138 -8.57 18.75 -16.04
CA LYS A 138 -8.34 17.59 -16.90
C LYS A 138 -7.73 16.48 -16.07
N PHE A 139 -8.45 15.39 -15.85
CA PHE A 139 -7.89 14.18 -15.30
C PHE A 139 -6.85 13.61 -16.27
N GLN A 140 -5.58 13.62 -15.89
CA GLN A 140 -4.58 12.79 -16.51
C GLN A 140 -4.32 11.58 -15.63
N TYR A 141 -4.64 10.41 -16.16
CA TYR A 141 -4.30 9.14 -15.52
C TYR A 141 -2.85 8.80 -15.86
N ILE A 142 -1.94 8.93 -14.89
CA ILE A 142 -0.59 8.43 -15.05
C ILE A 142 -0.47 7.16 -14.21
N ILE A 143 -0.59 6.00 -14.85
CA ILE A 143 -0.27 4.73 -14.22
C ILE A 143 1.24 4.54 -14.36
N SER A 144 2.01 4.93 -13.35
CA SER A 144 3.42 4.57 -13.26
C SER A 144 3.55 3.16 -12.67
N LYS A 145 3.82 2.17 -13.51
CA LYS A 145 4.42 0.93 -13.05
C LYS A 145 5.87 1.26 -12.70
N ASN A 146 6.21 1.26 -11.42
CA ASN A 146 7.58 1.42 -10.95
C ASN A 146 8.40 0.20 -11.43
N ARG A 147 8.94 0.29 -12.65
CA ARG A 147 10.04 -0.55 -13.11
C ARG A 147 11.29 0.09 -12.55
N ALA A 148 11.89 -0.52 -11.54
CA ALA A 148 13.25 -0.21 -11.17
C ALA A 148 14.11 -0.27 -12.46
N VAL A 149 14.60 0.88 -12.87
CA VAL A 149 15.64 0.99 -13.89
C VAL A 149 16.93 0.55 -13.20
N HIS A 150 17.47 -0.58 -13.65
CA HIS A 150 18.84 -0.98 -13.38
C HIS A 150 19.74 -0.20 -14.32
#